data_55e22e7a87e33f403c63c87c4cfc9e41
#
_entry.id   55e22e7a87e33f403c63c87c4cfc9e41
#
_cell.length_a   1.000
_cell.length_b   1.000
_cell.length_c   1.000
_cell.angle_alpha   90.00
_cell.angle_beta   90.00
_cell.angle_gamma   90.00
#
_symmetry.space_group_name_H-M   'P 1'
#
loop_
_entity.id
_entity.type
_entity.pdbx_description
1 polymer ?
#
loop_
_entity_poly.entity_id
_entity_poly.type
_entity_poly.pdbx_seq_one_letter_code
_entity_poly.pdbx_strand_id
1 'polypeptide(L)'
;VFGDSTHQKANANKRKSVKKEIEVLKKKYEDDLLKEINEDRECIGKKAYDSMNRTEYAFDQDSGEEIKVTAKRTIHESTTDPESGCFHKGEKEKCFAYSHQTFCDKNAFVLTVKTVSGNIHDSVSFFDAYQQLMNRKYANQIQNVSLDSGYASPAICREIIKNKQDPYMPYKRPMTKRGFFKKHDYAYDEEYDCYICPNNKVLGYTTTTREGYRQYKSDPEDCMNCPFRNQCTKSRNHVKVINRHLWERYRERTEEIRHTPKWKEIYPKRKETIERVFAECKENNGLRFTRLKGLKKNQHNAWLIFACHNLKKMAIWNGIA
;
A
#
# COMPACT_ATOMS: atom_id res chain seq x y z
N VAL A 1 -4.12 16.36 -7.37
CA VAL A 1 -4.85 15.18 -7.87
C VAL A 1 -5.39 14.35 -6.74
N PHE A 2 -6.45 13.60 -7.00
CA PHE A 2 -7.11 12.70 -6.07
C PHE A 2 -7.05 11.29 -6.65
N GLY A 3 -6.54 10.34 -5.88
CA GLY A 3 -6.40 8.95 -6.30
C GLY A 3 -7.18 8.01 -5.38
N ASP A 4 -7.73 6.95 -5.98
CA ASP A 4 -8.41 5.87 -5.27
C ASP A 4 -8.62 4.66 -6.19
N SER A 5 -9.04 3.54 -5.63
CA SER A 5 -9.44 2.36 -6.38
C SER A 5 -10.93 2.07 -6.25
N THR A 6 -11.49 1.47 -7.29
CA THR A 6 -12.85 0.95 -7.24
C THR A 6 -12.95 -0.40 -7.91
N HIS A 7 -13.80 -1.27 -7.35
CA HIS A 7 -14.00 -2.62 -7.88
C HIS A 7 -15.22 -2.66 -8.80
N GLN A 8 -15.03 -3.34 -9.95
CA GLN A 8 -16.09 -3.71 -10.89
C GLN A 8 -16.27 -5.22 -10.86
N LYS A 9 -17.50 -5.71 -10.65
CA LYS A 9 -17.77 -7.15 -10.61
C LYS A 9 -17.50 -7.77 -11.99
N ALA A 10 -16.73 -8.86 -12.02
CA ALA A 10 -16.39 -9.57 -13.22
C ALA A 10 -17.53 -10.49 -13.69
N ASN A 11 -17.55 -10.80 -14.98
CA ASN A 11 -18.42 -11.82 -15.57
C ASN A 11 -17.88 -13.22 -15.26
N ALA A 12 -17.85 -13.56 -13.97
CA ALA A 12 -17.30 -14.79 -13.45
C ALA A 12 -18.23 -15.45 -12.43
N ASN A 13 -18.37 -16.78 -12.54
CA ASN A 13 -19.17 -17.52 -11.57
C ASN A 13 -18.40 -17.71 -10.27
N LYS A 14 -18.91 -17.14 -9.18
CA LYS A 14 -18.28 -17.18 -7.86
C LYS A 14 -18.10 -18.57 -7.26
N ARG A 15 -18.88 -19.56 -7.73
CA ARG A 15 -18.81 -20.97 -7.29
C ARG A 15 -17.85 -21.81 -8.10
N LYS A 16 -17.47 -21.36 -9.32
CA LYS A 16 -16.53 -22.06 -10.21
C LYS A 16 -15.13 -21.49 -10.09
N SER A 17 -14.38 -21.96 -9.10
CA SER A 17 -12.99 -21.56 -8.87
C SER A 17 -12.14 -22.74 -8.47
N VAL A 18 -10.87 -22.65 -8.80
CA VAL A 18 -9.82 -23.61 -8.40
C VAL A 18 -8.79 -22.90 -7.52
N LYS A 19 -8.19 -23.65 -6.60
CA LYS A 19 -7.03 -23.16 -5.87
C LYS A 19 -5.81 -23.29 -6.79
N LYS A 20 -5.04 -22.22 -6.89
CA LYS A 20 -3.85 -22.17 -7.73
C LYS A 20 -2.71 -21.53 -6.95
N GLU A 21 -1.54 -22.12 -7.00
CA GLU A 21 -0.32 -21.50 -6.51
C GLU A 21 0.23 -20.57 -7.58
N ILE A 22 0.55 -19.37 -7.17
CA ILE A 22 1.21 -18.37 -8.01
C ILE A 22 2.43 -17.81 -7.29
N GLU A 23 3.43 -17.42 -8.04
CA GLU A 23 4.58 -16.69 -7.50
C GLU A 23 4.16 -15.33 -6.96
N VAL A 24 4.82 -14.90 -5.89
CA VAL A 24 4.60 -13.56 -5.34
C VAL A 24 5.27 -12.54 -6.26
N LEU A 25 4.47 -11.65 -6.84
CA LEU A 25 4.98 -10.60 -7.72
C LEU A 25 5.92 -9.65 -6.95
N LYS A 26 7.09 -9.40 -7.54
CA LYS A 26 8.04 -8.42 -7.06
C LYS A 26 7.44 -7.01 -7.16
N LYS A 27 7.52 -6.24 -6.09
CA LYS A 27 7.07 -4.84 -6.09
C LYS A 27 8.14 -3.96 -6.70
N LYS A 28 7.75 -2.89 -7.39
CA LYS A 28 8.68 -1.99 -8.12
C LYS A 28 9.79 -1.37 -7.25
N TYR A 29 9.52 -1.17 -5.97
CA TYR A 29 10.46 -0.57 -5.04
C TYR A 29 11.35 -1.58 -4.28
N GLU A 30 11.19 -2.88 -4.52
CA GLU A 30 11.88 -3.92 -3.75
C GLU A 30 13.40 -3.88 -3.93
N ASP A 31 13.89 -3.57 -5.12
CA ASP A 31 15.34 -3.48 -5.39
C ASP A 31 15.98 -2.31 -4.64
N ASP A 32 15.35 -1.15 -4.69
CA ASP A 32 15.81 0.02 -3.95
C ASP A 32 15.82 -0.26 -2.44
N LEU A 33 14.74 -0.90 -1.94
CA LEU A 33 14.62 -1.21 -0.52
C LEU A 33 15.65 -2.27 -0.10
N LEU A 34 15.85 -3.31 -0.91
CA LEU A 34 16.83 -4.36 -0.62
C LEU A 34 18.25 -3.80 -0.55
N LYS A 35 18.58 -2.87 -1.44
CA LYS A 35 19.89 -2.19 -1.42
C LYS A 35 20.09 -1.44 -0.11
N GLU A 36 19.12 -0.60 0.29
CA GLU A 36 19.20 0.18 1.54
C GLU A 36 19.20 -0.75 2.78
N ILE A 37 18.48 -1.89 2.76
CA ILE A 37 18.53 -2.91 3.82
C ILE A 37 19.95 -3.48 3.95
N ASN A 38 20.59 -3.81 2.83
CA ASN A 38 21.90 -4.43 2.83
C ASN A 38 22.99 -3.46 3.28
N GLU A 39 22.91 -2.21 2.89
CA GLU A 39 23.77 -1.12 3.40
C GLU A 39 23.66 -1.02 4.94
N ASP A 40 22.45 -0.99 5.48
CA ASP A 40 22.17 -0.97 6.92
C ASP A 40 22.76 -2.18 7.66
N ARG A 41 22.62 -3.36 7.06
CA ARG A 41 23.12 -4.61 7.64
C ARG A 41 24.64 -4.71 7.63
N GLU A 42 25.27 -4.24 6.57
CA GLU A 42 26.72 -4.17 6.44
C GLU A 42 27.35 -3.30 7.53
N CYS A 43 26.72 -2.13 7.81
CA CYS A 43 27.17 -1.23 8.89
C CYS A 43 27.27 -1.90 10.28
N ILE A 44 26.48 -2.97 10.52
CA ILE A 44 26.50 -3.72 11.78
C ILE A 44 27.13 -5.12 11.63
N GLY A 45 27.88 -5.37 10.55
CA GLY A 45 28.60 -6.62 10.31
C GLY A 45 27.68 -7.82 10.05
N LYS A 46 26.46 -7.62 9.57
CA LYS A 46 25.53 -8.72 9.27
C LYS A 46 25.52 -9.03 7.77
N LYS A 47 25.37 -10.32 7.45
CA LYS A 47 25.27 -10.81 6.07
C LYS A 47 24.13 -10.13 5.31
N ALA A 48 24.39 -9.71 4.08
CA ALA A 48 23.40 -9.18 3.16
C ALA A 48 22.32 -10.22 2.82
N TYR A 49 21.14 -9.75 2.42
CA TYR A 49 20.08 -10.60 1.89
C TYR A 49 20.12 -10.64 0.37
N ASP A 50 19.88 -11.81 -0.20
CA ASP A 50 19.83 -12.01 -1.66
C ASP A 50 18.50 -11.48 -2.25
N SER A 51 17.42 -11.51 -1.44
CA SER A 51 16.08 -11.10 -1.87
C SER A 51 15.22 -10.70 -0.69
N MET A 52 14.16 -9.97 -0.95
CA MET A 52 13.13 -9.60 0.06
C MET A 52 12.32 -10.81 0.54
N ASN A 53 12.14 -11.81 -0.30
CA ASN A 53 11.44 -13.03 0.06
C ASN A 53 12.39 -13.97 0.80
N ARG A 54 11.87 -14.69 1.80
CA ARG A 54 12.61 -15.82 2.38
C ARG A 54 12.89 -16.82 1.26
N THR A 55 14.15 -17.14 1.06
CA THR A 55 14.53 -18.23 0.20
C THR A 55 14.17 -19.51 0.94
N GLU A 56 13.15 -20.20 0.48
CA GLU A 56 12.91 -21.58 0.91
C GLU A 56 13.74 -22.45 -0.02
N TYR A 57 14.57 -23.30 0.56
CA TYR A 57 15.31 -24.32 -0.16
C TYR A 57 14.49 -25.60 -0.10
N ALA A 58 14.16 -26.14 -1.26
CA ALA A 58 13.59 -27.46 -1.39
C ALA A 58 14.63 -28.40 -2.02
N PHE A 59 14.66 -29.65 -1.61
CA PHE A 59 15.45 -30.66 -2.30
C PHE A 59 14.69 -31.13 -3.53
N ASP A 60 15.33 -31.07 -4.68
CA ASP A 60 14.82 -31.75 -5.88
C ASP A 60 14.87 -33.25 -5.65
N GLN A 61 13.73 -33.91 -5.79
CA GLN A 61 13.60 -35.35 -5.55
C GLN A 61 14.36 -36.20 -6.59
N ASP A 62 14.62 -35.62 -7.79
CA ASP A 62 15.27 -36.33 -8.88
C ASP A 62 16.79 -36.11 -8.93
N SER A 63 17.28 -34.93 -8.59
CA SER A 63 18.71 -34.59 -8.61
C SER A 63 19.37 -34.59 -7.23
N GLY A 64 18.60 -34.53 -6.14
CA GLY A 64 19.10 -34.39 -4.78
C GLY A 64 19.75 -33.05 -4.47
N GLU A 65 19.67 -32.06 -5.38
CA GLU A 65 20.25 -30.76 -5.21
C GLU A 65 19.29 -29.80 -4.50
N GLU A 66 19.86 -28.85 -3.78
CA GLU A 66 19.11 -27.79 -3.10
C GLU A 66 18.67 -26.73 -4.10
N ILE A 67 17.34 -26.66 -4.37
CA ILE A 67 16.76 -25.70 -5.31
C ILE A 67 16.22 -24.50 -4.55
N LYS A 68 16.51 -23.31 -5.07
CA LYS A 68 15.96 -22.05 -4.59
C LYS A 68 14.50 -21.92 -5.01
N VAL A 69 13.56 -22.01 -4.06
CA VAL A 69 12.11 -21.90 -4.34
C VAL A 69 11.65 -20.47 -4.14
N THR A 70 11.01 -19.91 -5.17
CA THR A 70 10.37 -18.60 -5.08
C THR A 70 9.14 -18.66 -4.17
N ALA A 71 8.94 -17.65 -3.32
CA ALA A 71 7.79 -17.58 -2.44
C ALA A 71 6.49 -17.69 -3.25
N LYS A 72 5.66 -18.68 -2.94
CA LYS A 72 4.37 -18.93 -3.59
C LYS A 72 3.23 -18.55 -2.66
N ARG A 73 2.12 -18.12 -3.24
CA ARG A 73 0.86 -17.92 -2.52
C ARG A 73 -0.29 -18.63 -3.23
N THR A 74 -1.19 -19.20 -2.44
CA THR A 74 -2.40 -19.81 -2.98
C THR A 74 -3.48 -18.74 -3.21
N ILE A 75 -4.02 -18.70 -4.43
CA ILE A 75 -5.16 -17.85 -4.79
C ILE A 75 -6.36 -18.70 -5.22
N HIS A 76 -7.55 -18.11 -5.18
CA HIS A 76 -8.73 -18.64 -5.85
C HIS A 76 -8.81 -18.03 -7.25
N GLU A 77 -8.60 -18.84 -8.28
CA GLU A 77 -8.71 -18.44 -9.68
C GLU A 77 -10.08 -18.86 -10.22
N SER A 78 -10.76 -17.96 -10.93
CA SER A 78 -12.03 -18.28 -11.59
C SER A 78 -11.78 -19.12 -12.83
N THR A 79 -12.53 -20.21 -13.01
CA THR A 79 -12.46 -21.03 -14.24
C THR A 79 -13.16 -20.37 -15.44
N THR A 80 -14.01 -19.37 -15.21
CA THR A 80 -14.77 -18.67 -16.25
C THR A 80 -14.13 -17.36 -16.70
N ASP A 81 -13.32 -16.73 -15.86
CA ASP A 81 -12.54 -15.52 -16.12
C ASP A 81 -11.28 -15.53 -15.25
N PRO A 82 -10.20 -16.24 -15.66
CA PRO A 82 -9.00 -16.47 -14.84
C PRO A 82 -8.25 -15.20 -14.44
N GLU A 83 -8.33 -14.14 -15.26
CA GLU A 83 -7.65 -12.86 -14.99
C GLU A 83 -8.41 -11.98 -13.97
N SER A 84 -9.66 -12.31 -13.62
CA SER A 84 -10.40 -11.66 -12.55
C SER A 84 -9.90 -12.14 -11.18
N GLY A 85 -9.81 -11.22 -10.22
CA GLY A 85 -9.35 -11.54 -8.87
C GLY A 85 -10.49 -11.81 -7.89
N CYS A 86 -10.33 -12.79 -7.02
CA CYS A 86 -11.27 -13.03 -5.93
C CYS A 86 -11.19 -11.88 -4.91
N PHE A 87 -12.24 -11.08 -4.85
CA PHE A 87 -12.35 -9.92 -3.98
C PHE A 87 -13.30 -10.18 -2.81
N HIS A 88 -12.90 -9.73 -1.63
CA HIS A 88 -13.68 -9.82 -0.41
C HIS A 88 -13.91 -8.42 0.16
N LYS A 89 -15.17 -8.04 0.34
CA LYS A 89 -15.56 -6.81 1.02
C LYS A 89 -16.25 -7.15 2.34
N GLY A 90 -15.47 -7.16 3.42
CA GLY A 90 -15.94 -7.64 4.71
C GLY A 90 -16.36 -9.11 4.66
N GLU A 91 -17.22 -9.53 5.59
CA GLU A 91 -17.70 -10.91 5.67
C GLU A 91 -18.82 -11.22 4.65
N LYS A 92 -19.48 -10.19 4.11
CA LYS A 92 -20.76 -10.33 3.36
C LYS A 92 -20.60 -10.46 1.85
N GLU A 93 -19.54 -9.95 1.25
CA GLU A 93 -19.40 -9.94 -0.20
C GLU A 93 -18.11 -10.61 -0.67
N LYS A 94 -18.27 -11.78 -1.31
CA LYS A 94 -17.21 -12.50 -2.01
C LYS A 94 -17.58 -12.60 -3.49
N CYS A 95 -16.77 -12.02 -4.37
CA CYS A 95 -16.98 -12.08 -5.82
C CYS A 95 -15.66 -12.03 -6.56
N PHE A 96 -15.67 -12.38 -7.84
CA PHE A 96 -14.58 -12.06 -8.73
C PHE A 96 -14.77 -10.65 -9.27
N ALA A 97 -13.69 -9.88 -9.32
CA ALA A 97 -13.72 -8.48 -9.70
C ALA A 97 -12.42 -8.03 -10.39
N TYR A 98 -12.50 -6.91 -11.04
CA TYR A 98 -11.36 -6.08 -11.46
C TYR A 98 -11.29 -4.85 -10.57
N SER A 99 -10.09 -4.41 -10.23
CA SER A 99 -9.85 -3.15 -9.52
C SER A 99 -9.35 -2.10 -10.50
N HIS A 100 -9.94 -0.91 -10.47
CA HIS A 100 -9.58 0.23 -11.30
C HIS A 100 -8.91 1.30 -10.44
N GLN A 101 -7.58 1.35 -10.45
CA GLN A 101 -6.81 2.40 -9.82
C GLN A 101 -6.90 3.67 -10.66
N THR A 102 -7.46 4.74 -10.11
CA THR A 102 -7.86 5.93 -10.85
C THR A 102 -7.33 7.19 -10.20
N PHE A 103 -6.91 8.16 -11.01
CA PHE A 103 -6.57 9.51 -10.57
C PHE A 103 -7.44 10.54 -11.31
N CYS A 104 -7.96 11.52 -10.59
CA CYS A 104 -8.65 12.66 -11.15
C CYS A 104 -8.06 13.98 -10.66
N ASP A 105 -8.36 15.07 -11.38
CA ASP A 105 -8.00 16.41 -10.98
C ASP A 105 -9.00 17.03 -9.96
N LYS A 106 -8.78 18.29 -9.60
CA LYS A 106 -9.65 19.03 -8.67
C LYS A 106 -11.06 19.27 -9.21
N ASN A 107 -11.24 19.19 -10.51
CA ASN A 107 -12.52 19.36 -11.19
C ASN A 107 -13.20 18.02 -11.48
N ALA A 108 -12.66 16.90 -10.95
CA ALA A 108 -13.14 15.54 -11.15
C ALA A 108 -13.03 15.04 -12.62
N PHE A 109 -12.11 15.59 -13.42
CA PHE A 109 -11.72 14.97 -14.69
C PHE A 109 -10.76 13.82 -14.42
N VAL A 110 -11.06 12.64 -14.95
CA VAL A 110 -10.22 11.45 -14.82
C VAL A 110 -9.00 11.59 -15.72
N LEU A 111 -7.82 11.54 -15.13
CA LEU A 111 -6.53 11.72 -15.79
C LEU A 111 -5.89 10.40 -16.21
N THR A 112 -6.04 9.37 -15.39
CA THR A 112 -5.52 8.02 -15.68
C THR A 112 -6.33 6.96 -14.96
N VAL A 113 -6.36 5.77 -15.53
CA VAL A 113 -6.92 4.56 -14.93
C VAL A 113 -6.10 3.34 -15.31
N LYS A 114 -5.75 2.55 -14.30
CA LYS A 114 -5.09 1.25 -14.46
C LYS A 114 -5.99 0.16 -13.88
N THR A 115 -6.30 -0.83 -14.71
CA THR A 115 -7.09 -1.99 -14.30
C THR A 115 -6.15 -3.13 -13.90
N VAL A 116 -6.45 -3.76 -12.79
CA VAL A 116 -5.75 -4.96 -12.29
C VAL A 116 -6.76 -5.99 -11.78
N SER A 117 -6.32 -7.22 -11.54
CA SER A 117 -7.16 -8.23 -10.88
C SER A 117 -7.60 -7.77 -9.50
N GLY A 118 -8.87 -8.04 -9.13
CA GLY A 118 -9.47 -7.51 -7.90
C GLY A 118 -8.87 -8.02 -6.58
N ASN A 119 -7.99 -9.02 -6.63
CA ASN A 119 -7.25 -9.54 -5.47
C ASN A 119 -5.86 -8.89 -5.29
N ILE A 120 -5.50 -7.93 -6.14
CA ILE A 120 -4.26 -7.16 -5.99
C ILE A 120 -4.54 -6.00 -5.03
N HIS A 121 -3.71 -5.88 -4.00
CA HIS A 121 -3.85 -4.82 -3.01
C HIS A 121 -3.56 -3.45 -3.64
N ASP A 122 -4.32 -2.42 -3.25
CA ASP A 122 -4.23 -1.06 -3.80
C ASP A 122 -2.83 -0.45 -3.69
N SER A 123 -2.09 -0.75 -2.61
CA SER A 123 -0.70 -0.30 -2.44
C SER A 123 0.28 -0.89 -3.46
N VAL A 124 -0.08 -1.97 -4.17
CA VAL A 124 0.74 -2.55 -5.24
C VAL A 124 0.36 -1.93 -6.59
N SER A 125 -0.94 -1.84 -6.88
CA SER A 125 -1.45 -1.27 -8.12
C SER A 125 -1.22 0.24 -8.25
N PHE A 126 -1.03 0.94 -7.12
CA PHE A 126 -0.72 2.36 -7.07
C PHE A 126 0.46 2.74 -7.97
N PHE A 127 1.58 2.03 -7.87
CA PHE A 127 2.82 2.41 -8.56
C PHE A 127 2.66 2.43 -10.09
N ASP A 128 1.93 1.48 -10.67
CA ASP A 128 1.68 1.44 -12.11
C ASP A 128 0.80 2.60 -12.56
N ALA A 129 -0.28 2.87 -11.84
CA ALA A 129 -1.19 3.95 -12.16
C ALA A 129 -0.54 5.33 -11.96
N TYR A 130 0.23 5.48 -10.88
CA TYR A 130 0.96 6.71 -10.57
C TYR A 130 2.08 6.98 -11.60
N GLN A 131 2.82 5.96 -12.02
CA GLN A 131 3.82 6.11 -13.08
C GLN A 131 3.19 6.52 -14.41
N GLN A 132 2.02 5.95 -14.76
CA GLN A 132 1.27 6.39 -15.94
C GLN A 132 0.86 7.86 -15.86
N LEU A 133 0.51 8.34 -14.65
CA LEU A 133 0.18 9.74 -14.41
C LEU A 133 1.43 10.62 -14.57
N MET A 134 2.58 10.20 -14.02
CA MET A 134 3.84 10.94 -14.08
C MET A 134 4.41 11.00 -15.50
N ASN A 135 4.07 10.08 -16.38
CA ASN A 135 4.46 10.10 -17.80
C ASN A 135 3.61 11.06 -18.66
N ARG A 136 2.62 11.74 -18.06
CA ARG A 136 1.81 12.72 -18.80
C ARG A 136 2.49 14.08 -18.88
N LYS A 137 2.26 14.81 -19.97
CA LYS A 137 2.87 16.13 -20.22
C LYS A 137 2.59 17.17 -19.12
N TYR A 138 1.51 17.00 -18.36
CA TYR A 138 1.10 17.90 -17.27
C TYR A 138 1.56 17.40 -15.88
N ALA A 139 2.36 16.36 -15.81
CA ALA A 139 2.80 15.77 -14.52
C ALA A 139 3.54 16.77 -13.63
N ASN A 140 4.32 17.68 -14.22
CA ASN A 140 5.04 18.75 -13.53
C ASN A 140 4.12 19.80 -12.85
N GLN A 141 2.86 19.86 -13.23
CA GLN A 141 1.86 20.74 -12.60
C GLN A 141 1.22 20.14 -11.36
N ILE A 142 1.44 18.84 -11.11
CA ILE A 142 0.87 18.12 -9.97
C ILE A 142 1.71 18.41 -8.74
N GLN A 143 1.17 19.17 -7.80
CA GLN A 143 1.80 19.48 -6.51
C GLN A 143 1.28 18.62 -5.37
N ASN A 144 0.02 18.24 -5.41
CA ASN A 144 -0.67 17.59 -4.29
C ASN A 144 -1.29 16.26 -4.74
N VAL A 145 -1.07 15.20 -3.97
CA VAL A 145 -1.64 13.87 -4.21
C VAL A 145 -2.45 13.44 -2.99
N SER A 146 -3.76 13.39 -3.14
CA SER A 146 -4.68 13.02 -2.06
C SER A 146 -5.15 11.57 -2.22
N LEU A 147 -4.91 10.74 -1.20
CA LEU A 147 -5.19 9.31 -1.20
C LEU A 147 -5.89 8.89 0.10
N ASP A 148 -6.49 7.70 0.11
CA ASP A 148 -7.07 7.09 1.31
C ASP A 148 -5.98 6.56 2.27
N SER A 149 -6.37 6.28 3.51
CA SER A 149 -5.53 5.68 4.56
C SER A 149 -4.93 4.32 4.16
N GLY A 150 -5.56 3.59 3.25
CA GLY A 150 -5.05 2.34 2.70
C GLY A 150 -3.70 2.49 1.98
N TYR A 151 -3.45 3.67 1.42
CA TYR A 151 -2.22 4.01 0.70
C TYR A 151 -1.09 4.55 1.61
N ALA A 152 -1.36 4.81 2.89
CA ALA A 152 -0.38 5.38 3.82
C ALA A 152 0.71 4.36 4.19
N SER A 153 1.52 3.98 3.20
CA SER A 153 2.71 3.12 3.36
C SER A 153 3.98 3.94 3.14
N PRO A 154 5.09 3.62 3.82
CA PRO A 154 6.35 4.35 3.64
C PRO A 154 6.82 4.41 2.19
N ALA A 155 6.61 3.34 1.41
CA ALA A 155 6.99 3.27 0.00
C ALA A 155 6.20 4.24 -0.89
N ILE A 156 4.88 4.36 -0.69
CA ILE A 156 4.04 5.30 -1.44
C ILE A 156 4.35 6.73 -1.05
N CYS A 157 4.51 7.01 0.25
CA CYS A 157 4.90 8.34 0.72
C CYS A 157 6.25 8.77 0.13
N ARG A 158 7.24 7.85 0.11
CA ARG A 158 8.56 8.08 -0.51
C ARG A 158 8.42 8.42 -2.00
N GLU A 159 7.64 7.66 -2.74
CA GLU A 159 7.47 7.85 -4.18
C GLU A 159 6.88 9.22 -4.52
N ILE A 160 5.83 9.63 -3.79
CA ILE A 160 5.19 10.93 -3.98
C ILE A 160 6.16 12.08 -3.64
N ILE A 161 6.83 11.98 -2.48
CA ILE A 161 7.76 13.04 -2.02
C ILE A 161 9.00 13.13 -2.91
N LYS A 162 9.54 12.01 -3.42
CA LYS A 162 10.65 12.02 -4.40
C LYS A 162 10.29 12.74 -5.69
N ASN A 163 9.02 12.68 -6.10
CA ASN A 163 8.49 13.45 -7.24
C ASN A 163 8.17 14.91 -6.89
N LYS A 164 8.64 15.42 -5.73
CA LYS A 164 8.42 16.80 -5.26
C LYS A 164 6.95 17.17 -5.08
N GLN A 165 6.13 16.21 -4.67
CA GLN A 165 4.70 16.37 -4.43
C GLN A 165 4.37 16.13 -2.96
N ASP A 166 3.31 16.79 -2.48
CA ASP A 166 2.82 16.65 -1.12
C ASP A 166 1.75 15.54 -1.03
N PRO A 167 1.94 14.49 -0.22
CA PRO A 167 0.92 13.48 0.03
C PRO A 167 -0.11 13.95 1.07
N TYR A 168 -1.40 13.93 0.71
CA TYR A 168 -2.52 14.25 1.59
C TYR A 168 -3.28 12.97 1.93
N MET A 169 -2.98 12.38 3.08
CA MET A 169 -3.56 11.12 3.55
C MET A 169 -4.08 11.27 4.98
N PRO A 170 -5.13 10.52 5.38
CA PRO A 170 -5.60 10.54 6.76
C PRO A 170 -4.73 9.64 7.65
N TYR A 171 -4.83 9.86 8.95
CA TYR A 171 -4.13 9.05 9.92
C TYR A 171 -4.61 7.58 9.89
N LYS A 172 -3.68 6.67 9.77
CA LYS A 172 -3.92 5.23 9.90
C LYS A 172 -3.65 4.80 11.34
N ARG A 173 -4.70 4.46 12.07
CA ARG A 173 -4.58 4.02 13.47
C ARG A 173 -3.73 2.75 13.56
N PRO A 174 -2.69 2.72 14.43
CA PRO A 174 -1.97 1.49 14.71
C PRO A 174 -2.90 0.45 15.33
N MET A 175 -2.76 -0.81 14.94
CA MET A 175 -3.48 -1.93 15.54
C MET A 175 -2.79 -2.38 16.84
N THR A 176 -2.69 -1.47 17.81
CA THR A 176 -2.14 -1.78 19.14
C THR A 176 -3.24 -2.31 20.04
N LYS A 177 -2.96 -3.38 20.76
CA LYS A 177 -3.88 -3.95 21.74
C LYS A 177 -4.26 -2.92 22.79
N ARG A 178 -5.55 -2.89 23.18
CA ARG A 178 -6.05 -1.97 24.22
C ARG A 178 -5.27 -2.17 25.52
N GLY A 179 -4.85 -1.06 26.16
CA GLY A 179 -4.07 -1.06 27.41
C GLY A 179 -2.55 -1.18 27.19
N PHE A 180 -2.08 -1.25 25.92
CA PHE A 180 -0.65 -1.24 25.61
C PHE A 180 -0.20 0.10 25.04
N PHE A 181 1.03 0.49 25.39
CA PHE A 181 1.70 1.64 24.80
C PHE A 181 1.75 1.54 23.29
N LYS A 182 1.41 2.63 22.61
CA LYS A 182 1.46 2.78 21.16
C LYS A 182 2.86 3.23 20.74
N LYS A 183 3.14 3.17 19.43
CA LYS A 183 4.46 3.57 18.91
C LYS A 183 4.80 5.03 19.25
N HIS A 184 3.83 5.93 19.27
CA HIS A 184 4.04 7.34 19.59
C HIS A 184 4.28 7.63 21.07
N ASP A 185 4.08 6.68 21.98
CA ASP A 185 4.45 6.79 23.39
C ASP A 185 5.96 6.57 23.60
N TYR A 186 6.69 6.17 22.54
CA TYR A 186 8.14 6.03 22.53
C TYR A 186 8.74 7.15 21.69
N ALA A 187 9.61 7.97 22.26
CA ALA A 187 10.30 9.03 21.54
C ALA A 187 11.42 8.43 20.68
N TYR A 188 11.50 8.80 19.40
CA TYR A 188 12.63 8.46 18.54
C TYR A 188 13.65 9.58 18.57
N ASP A 189 14.88 9.24 18.87
CA ASP A 189 16.03 10.13 18.80
C ASP A 189 16.79 9.86 17.51
N GLU A 190 16.80 10.84 16.61
CA GLU A 190 17.42 10.70 15.28
C GLU A 190 18.94 10.79 15.36
N GLU A 191 19.50 11.56 16.33
CA GLU A 191 20.93 11.75 16.48
C GLU A 191 21.63 10.48 16.98
N TYR A 192 21.01 9.82 17.99
CA TYR A 192 21.53 8.57 18.55
C TYR A 192 20.96 7.30 17.92
N ASP A 193 20.08 7.44 16.92
CA ASP A 193 19.35 6.31 16.27
C ASP A 193 18.80 5.30 17.29
N CYS A 194 18.03 5.79 18.26
CA CYS A 194 17.44 4.96 19.30
C CYS A 194 16.00 5.39 19.63
N TYR A 195 15.28 4.54 20.37
CA TYR A 195 14.01 4.88 20.97
C TYR A 195 14.15 5.04 22.49
N ILE A 196 13.47 6.01 23.04
CA ILE A 196 13.35 6.21 24.50
C ILE A 196 11.95 5.75 24.91
N CYS A 197 11.87 4.83 25.87
CA CYS A 197 10.60 4.33 26.37
C CYS A 197 9.96 5.27 27.42
N PRO A 198 8.66 5.10 27.76
CA PRO A 198 8.00 5.90 28.82
C PRO A 198 8.66 5.84 30.20
N ASN A 199 9.54 4.87 30.44
CA ASN A 199 10.37 4.77 31.65
C ASN A 199 11.79 5.36 31.45
N ASN A 200 12.01 6.21 30.47
CA ASN A 200 13.28 6.84 30.13
C ASN A 200 14.46 5.86 29.92
N LYS A 201 14.17 4.66 29.40
CA LYS A 201 15.18 3.67 29.04
C LYS A 201 15.36 3.60 27.53
N VAL A 202 16.59 3.35 27.09
CA VAL A 202 16.98 3.34 25.68
C VAL A 202 16.66 1.98 25.06
N LEU A 203 16.09 2.01 23.86
CA LEU A 203 15.99 0.84 22.98
C LEU A 203 16.97 1.08 21.83
N GLY A 204 18.06 0.33 21.80
CA GLY A 204 19.10 0.44 20.78
C GLY A 204 18.74 -0.30 19.50
N TYR A 205 19.30 0.17 18.38
CA TYR A 205 19.21 -0.52 17.11
C TYR A 205 19.93 -1.87 17.16
N THR A 206 19.32 -2.91 16.60
CA THR A 206 19.88 -4.27 16.66
C THR A 206 20.01 -4.93 15.30
N THR A 207 19.07 -4.71 14.39
CA THR A 207 19.08 -5.33 13.06
C THR A 207 18.03 -4.71 12.15
N THR A 208 18.22 -4.86 10.84
CA THR A 208 17.19 -4.58 9.83
C THR A 208 16.66 -5.89 9.26
N THR A 209 15.32 -6.02 9.25
CA THR A 209 14.61 -7.21 8.73
C THR A 209 14.53 -7.20 7.21
N ARG A 210 14.18 -8.35 6.61
CA ARG A 210 13.95 -8.46 5.15
C ARG A 210 12.84 -7.53 4.64
N GLU A 211 11.88 -7.23 5.49
CA GLU A 211 10.75 -6.34 5.15
C GLU A 211 11.11 -4.85 5.26
N GLY A 212 12.38 -4.52 5.52
CA GLY A 212 12.88 -3.16 5.62
C GLY A 212 12.59 -2.46 6.94
N TYR A 213 12.41 -3.22 8.03
CA TYR A 213 12.21 -2.66 9.35
C TYR A 213 13.49 -2.74 10.19
N ARG A 214 14.01 -1.61 10.63
CA ARG A 214 14.97 -1.50 11.73
C ARG A 214 14.31 -1.91 13.02
N GLN A 215 14.93 -2.82 13.76
CA GLN A 215 14.47 -3.29 15.07
C GLN A 215 15.27 -2.65 16.18
N TYR A 216 14.56 -1.99 17.09
CA TYR A 216 15.11 -1.40 18.30
C TYR A 216 14.64 -2.22 19.48
N LYS A 217 15.60 -2.66 20.34
CA LYS A 217 15.32 -3.55 21.47
C LYS A 217 15.75 -2.90 22.78
N SER A 218 14.92 -3.12 23.80
CA SER A 218 15.28 -2.75 25.17
C SER A 218 16.23 -3.76 25.79
N ASP A 219 16.99 -3.34 26.81
CA ASP A 219 17.71 -4.27 27.67
C ASP A 219 16.70 -5.07 28.52
N PRO A 220 16.88 -6.42 28.63
CA PRO A 220 16.07 -7.26 29.52
C PRO A 220 16.13 -6.83 30.99
N GLU A 221 17.28 -6.38 31.49
CA GLU A 221 17.48 -5.96 32.88
C GLU A 221 16.64 -4.73 33.21
N ASP A 222 16.60 -3.74 32.31
CA ASP A 222 15.77 -2.54 32.44
C ASP A 222 14.27 -2.85 32.47
N CYS A 223 13.84 -3.90 31.80
CA CYS A 223 12.43 -4.28 31.69
C CYS A 223 11.98 -5.27 32.78
N MET A 224 12.89 -5.99 33.43
CA MET A 224 12.58 -7.01 34.43
C MET A 224 11.76 -6.44 35.59
N ASN A 225 12.19 -5.32 36.14
CA ASN A 225 11.56 -4.64 37.26
C ASN A 225 10.82 -3.36 36.87
N CYS A 226 10.49 -3.18 35.59
CA CYS A 226 9.84 -1.98 35.10
C CYS A 226 8.37 -1.91 35.56
N PRO A 227 7.91 -0.80 36.18
CA PRO A 227 6.54 -0.64 36.66
C PRO A 227 5.51 -0.64 35.51
N PHE A 228 5.93 -0.25 34.29
CA PHE A 228 5.08 -0.21 33.11
C PHE A 228 5.10 -1.48 32.28
N ARG A 229 5.79 -2.54 32.71
CA ARG A 229 5.98 -3.77 31.93
C ARG A 229 4.68 -4.36 31.39
N ASN A 230 3.63 -4.41 32.22
CA ASN A 230 2.33 -4.99 31.85
C ASN A 230 1.62 -4.23 30.71
N GLN A 231 1.91 -2.94 30.55
CA GLN A 231 1.40 -2.08 29.48
C GLN A 231 2.36 -1.98 28.28
N CYS A 232 3.57 -2.52 28.41
CA CYS A 232 4.64 -2.38 27.44
C CYS A 232 4.87 -3.67 26.64
N THR A 233 5.15 -4.79 27.31
CA THR A 233 5.50 -6.06 26.65
C THR A 233 4.99 -7.28 27.39
N LYS A 234 4.65 -8.32 26.62
CA LYS A 234 4.35 -9.67 27.14
C LYS A 234 5.47 -10.67 26.85
N SER A 235 6.64 -10.18 26.44
CA SER A 235 7.79 -11.03 26.15
C SER A 235 8.22 -11.79 27.41
N ARG A 236 8.43 -13.10 27.28
CA ARG A 236 9.00 -13.95 28.34
C ARG A 236 10.43 -13.53 28.70
N ASN A 237 11.17 -13.02 27.71
CA ASN A 237 12.56 -12.58 27.86
C ASN A 237 12.67 -11.10 28.30
N HIS A 238 11.58 -10.48 28.76
CA HIS A 238 11.54 -9.09 29.23
C HIS A 238 12.05 -8.06 28.20
N VAL A 239 11.88 -8.33 26.91
CA VAL A 239 12.33 -7.43 25.84
C VAL A 239 11.14 -6.74 25.16
N LYS A 240 11.23 -5.43 25.00
CA LYS A 240 10.39 -4.64 24.11
C LYS A 240 11.10 -4.48 22.76
N VAL A 241 10.38 -4.73 21.67
CA VAL A 241 10.86 -4.49 20.32
C VAL A 241 9.99 -3.43 19.65
N ILE A 242 10.63 -2.42 19.07
CA ILE A 242 9.99 -1.42 18.22
C ILE A 242 10.54 -1.56 16.82
N ASN A 243 9.64 -1.58 15.83
CA ASN A 243 10.00 -1.66 14.42
C ASN A 243 9.81 -0.27 13.77
N ARG A 244 10.87 0.23 13.12
CA ARG A 244 10.87 1.46 12.31
C ARG A 244 11.25 1.12 10.88
N HIS A 245 10.37 1.43 9.92
CA HIS A 245 10.69 1.20 8.51
C HIS A 245 11.82 2.14 8.06
N LEU A 246 12.73 1.68 7.18
CA LEU A 246 13.83 2.51 6.63
C LEU A 246 13.32 3.84 6.05
N TRP A 247 12.16 3.79 5.41
CA TRP A 247 11.51 4.95 4.82
C TRP A 247 10.46 5.61 5.72
N GLU A 248 10.50 5.38 7.03
CA GLU A 248 9.52 5.92 7.97
C GLU A 248 9.48 7.46 7.96
N ARG A 249 10.62 8.13 7.73
CA ARG A 249 10.71 9.59 7.62
C ARG A 249 9.73 10.19 6.59
N TYR A 250 9.46 9.48 5.50
CA TYR A 250 8.51 9.94 4.49
C TYR A 250 7.06 9.82 4.97
N ARG A 251 6.75 8.82 5.78
CA ARG A 251 5.44 8.68 6.43
C ARG A 251 5.26 9.74 7.53
N GLU A 252 6.29 10.02 8.31
CA GLU A 252 6.32 11.09 9.30
C GLU A 252 6.10 12.46 8.64
N ARG A 253 6.77 12.73 7.51
CA ARG A 253 6.54 13.94 6.73
C ARG A 253 5.09 14.05 6.24
N THR A 254 4.48 12.94 5.82
CA THR A 254 3.06 12.90 5.44
C THR A 254 2.15 13.22 6.64
N GLU A 255 2.50 12.76 7.82
CA GLU A 255 1.78 13.06 9.05
C GLU A 255 1.91 14.54 9.45
N GLU A 256 3.07 15.16 9.28
CA GLU A 256 3.25 16.61 9.46
C GLU A 256 2.35 17.41 8.52
N ILE A 257 2.30 17.03 7.23
CA ILE A 257 1.41 17.66 6.24
C ILE A 257 -0.05 17.58 6.69
N ARG A 258 -0.47 16.48 7.32
CA ARG A 258 -1.83 16.28 7.84
C ARG A 258 -2.21 17.34 8.89
N HIS A 259 -1.27 17.87 9.62
CA HIS A 259 -1.51 18.91 10.64
C HIS A 259 -1.53 20.35 10.06
N THR A 260 -1.29 20.49 8.74
CA THR A 260 -1.31 21.82 8.10
C THR A 260 -2.74 22.29 7.79
N PRO A 261 -2.98 23.62 7.74
CA PRO A 261 -4.27 24.16 7.28
C PRO A 261 -4.65 23.69 5.85
N LYS A 262 -3.65 23.56 4.98
CA LYS A 262 -3.82 23.11 3.59
C LYS A 262 -4.39 21.69 3.49
N TRP A 263 -4.07 20.80 4.43
CA TRP A 263 -4.66 19.47 4.50
C TRP A 263 -6.18 19.54 4.73
N LYS A 264 -6.62 20.41 5.63
CA LYS A 264 -8.05 20.60 5.96
C LYS A 264 -8.83 21.14 4.77
N GLU A 265 -8.18 21.85 3.87
CA GLU A 265 -8.80 22.36 2.63
C GLU A 265 -8.83 21.28 1.53
N ILE A 266 -7.74 20.54 1.31
CA ILE A 266 -7.58 19.65 0.17
C ILE A 266 -8.20 18.27 0.41
N TYR A 267 -7.94 17.64 1.55
CA TYR A 267 -8.35 16.25 1.78
C TYR A 267 -9.87 16.04 1.70
N PRO A 268 -10.73 16.91 2.27
CA PRO A 268 -12.19 16.75 2.19
C PRO A 268 -12.75 16.77 0.76
N LYS A 269 -12.05 17.43 -0.19
CA LYS A 269 -12.47 17.49 -1.60
C LYS A 269 -12.50 16.12 -2.30
N ARG A 270 -11.95 15.06 -1.67
CA ARG A 270 -12.07 13.68 -2.16
C ARG A 270 -13.53 13.25 -2.36
N LYS A 271 -14.44 13.66 -1.46
CA LYS A 271 -15.86 13.34 -1.52
C LYS A 271 -16.52 13.93 -2.77
N GLU A 272 -16.11 15.14 -3.14
CA GLU A 272 -16.65 15.87 -4.29
C GLU A 272 -15.94 15.54 -5.62
N THR A 273 -14.79 14.86 -5.54
CA THR A 273 -13.97 14.50 -6.70
C THR A 273 -14.01 12.99 -6.94
N ILE A 274 -12.99 12.24 -6.52
CA ILE A 274 -12.82 10.83 -6.88
C ILE A 274 -13.98 9.94 -6.42
N GLU A 275 -14.53 10.15 -5.21
CA GLU A 275 -15.64 9.35 -4.71
C GLU A 275 -16.92 9.60 -5.52
N ARG A 276 -17.17 10.86 -5.89
CA ARG A 276 -18.28 11.24 -6.77
C ARG A 276 -18.11 10.69 -8.19
N VAL A 277 -16.92 10.75 -8.75
CA VAL A 277 -16.60 10.12 -10.06
C VAL A 277 -16.99 8.64 -10.04
N PHE A 278 -16.60 7.90 -9.01
CA PHE A 278 -16.94 6.48 -8.89
C PHE A 278 -18.44 6.25 -8.73
N ALA A 279 -19.13 7.08 -7.94
CA ALA A 279 -20.57 6.98 -7.77
C ALA A 279 -21.29 7.21 -9.12
N GLU A 280 -20.98 8.28 -9.83
CA GLU A 280 -21.58 8.60 -11.13
C GLU A 280 -21.29 7.52 -12.18
N CYS A 281 -20.04 7.03 -12.27
CA CYS A 281 -19.69 5.98 -13.22
C CYS A 281 -20.37 4.63 -12.89
N LYS A 282 -20.57 4.32 -11.61
CA LYS A 282 -21.29 3.10 -11.20
C LYS A 282 -22.77 3.18 -11.51
N GLU A 283 -23.40 4.33 -11.36
CA GLU A 283 -24.84 4.50 -11.63
C GLU A 283 -25.12 4.64 -13.13
N ASN A 284 -24.34 5.46 -13.83
CA ASN A 284 -24.71 5.92 -15.18
C ASN A 284 -23.89 5.28 -16.29
N ASN A 285 -22.65 4.81 -16.03
CA ASN A 285 -21.72 4.41 -17.08
C ASN A 285 -21.32 2.92 -16.99
N GLY A 286 -22.03 2.11 -16.21
CA GLY A 286 -21.84 0.66 -16.18
C GLY A 286 -20.61 0.17 -15.41
N LEU A 287 -20.03 0.98 -14.52
CA LEU A 287 -18.85 0.58 -13.73
C LEU A 287 -19.14 -0.46 -12.61
N ARG A 288 -20.42 -0.81 -12.36
CA ARG A 288 -20.77 -1.81 -11.32
C ARG A 288 -20.42 -3.23 -11.72
N PHE A 289 -20.66 -3.58 -12.98
CA PHE A 289 -20.51 -4.92 -13.51
C PHE A 289 -19.99 -4.89 -14.94
N THR A 290 -19.10 -5.81 -15.29
CA THR A 290 -18.64 -5.99 -16.67
C THR A 290 -19.19 -7.29 -17.28
N ARG A 291 -19.52 -7.24 -18.57
CA ARG A 291 -19.83 -8.45 -19.37
C ARG A 291 -18.58 -9.01 -20.06
N LEU A 292 -17.51 -8.24 -20.07
CA LEU A 292 -16.26 -8.62 -20.73
C LEU A 292 -15.44 -9.54 -19.81
N LYS A 293 -14.65 -10.40 -20.42
CA LYS A 293 -13.69 -11.28 -19.74
C LYS A 293 -12.27 -10.89 -20.17
N GLY A 294 -11.34 -11.02 -19.24
CA GLY A 294 -9.93 -10.74 -19.45
C GLY A 294 -9.53 -9.29 -19.14
N LEU A 295 -8.31 -9.14 -18.65
CA LEU A 295 -7.77 -7.87 -18.13
C LEU A 295 -7.70 -6.79 -19.21
N LYS A 296 -7.20 -7.13 -20.41
CA LYS A 296 -7.05 -6.18 -21.52
C LYS A 296 -8.38 -5.57 -21.94
N LYS A 297 -9.44 -6.39 -22.08
CA LYS A 297 -10.77 -5.90 -22.46
C LYS A 297 -11.38 -5.01 -21.38
N ASN A 298 -11.19 -5.38 -20.11
CA ASN A 298 -11.68 -4.59 -18.99
C ASN A 298 -10.88 -3.29 -18.78
N GLN A 299 -9.60 -3.25 -19.13
CA GLN A 299 -8.84 -2.01 -19.20
C GLN A 299 -9.41 -1.05 -20.26
N HIS A 300 -9.70 -1.55 -21.47
CA HIS A 300 -10.31 -0.73 -22.52
C HIS A 300 -11.71 -0.26 -22.13
N ASN A 301 -12.52 -1.14 -21.52
CA ASN A 301 -13.83 -0.77 -21.00
C ASN A 301 -13.75 0.34 -19.94
N ALA A 302 -12.79 0.25 -19.02
CA ALA A 302 -12.56 1.30 -18.02
C ALA A 302 -12.19 2.64 -18.68
N TRP A 303 -11.33 2.63 -19.70
CA TRP A 303 -11.02 3.85 -20.46
C TRP A 303 -12.25 4.48 -21.08
N LEU A 304 -13.12 3.67 -21.72
CA LEU A 304 -14.36 4.17 -22.31
C LEU A 304 -15.32 4.74 -21.26
N ILE A 305 -15.52 4.05 -20.14
CA ILE A 305 -16.38 4.50 -19.05
C ILE A 305 -15.95 5.87 -18.54
N PHE A 306 -14.65 6.03 -18.24
CA PHE A 306 -14.12 7.29 -17.72
C PHE A 306 -13.99 8.36 -18.78
N ALA A 307 -13.79 8.01 -20.07
CA ALA A 307 -13.86 8.94 -21.18
C ALA A 307 -15.29 9.52 -21.34
N CYS A 308 -16.33 8.67 -21.27
CA CYS A 308 -17.72 9.13 -21.29
C CYS A 308 -18.03 10.07 -20.12
N HIS A 309 -17.53 9.76 -18.90
CA HIS A 309 -17.64 10.66 -17.76
C HIS A 309 -16.99 12.03 -18.04
N ASN A 310 -15.77 12.04 -18.57
CA ASN A 310 -15.06 13.26 -18.90
C ASN A 310 -15.78 14.08 -19.99
N LEU A 311 -16.28 13.42 -21.05
CA LEU A 311 -17.03 14.08 -22.13
C LEU A 311 -18.31 14.72 -21.60
N LYS A 312 -19.09 14.02 -20.76
CA LYS A 312 -20.26 14.57 -20.10
C LYS A 312 -19.90 15.82 -19.27
N LYS A 313 -18.81 15.72 -18.51
CA LYS A 313 -18.31 16.85 -17.71
C LYS A 313 -17.92 18.05 -18.58
N MET A 314 -17.25 17.80 -19.71
CA MET A 314 -16.87 18.86 -20.66
C MET A 314 -18.11 19.52 -21.26
N ALA A 315 -19.15 18.75 -21.62
CA ALA A 315 -20.41 19.30 -22.13
C ALA A 315 -21.07 20.24 -21.11
N ILE A 316 -21.18 19.80 -19.85
CA ILE A 316 -21.72 20.63 -18.75
C ILE A 316 -20.84 21.87 -18.53
N TRP A 317 -19.53 21.74 -18.54
CA TRP A 317 -18.58 22.85 -18.36
C TRP A 317 -18.72 23.91 -19.43
N ASN A 318 -18.99 23.51 -20.68
CA ASN A 318 -19.16 24.39 -21.81
C ASN A 318 -20.61 24.89 -22.00
N GLY A 319 -21.52 24.56 -21.10
CA GLY A 319 -22.93 24.96 -21.18
C GLY A 319 -23.72 24.30 -22.33
N ILE A 320 -23.26 23.08 -22.76
CA ILE A 320 -23.90 22.37 -23.89
C ILE A 320 -24.90 21.31 -23.38
N ALA A 321 -24.94 21.05 -22.08
CA ALA A 321 -25.81 20.05 -21.45
C ALA A 321 -26.75 20.69 -20.43
#